data_f58f8b784292761054fdbfb37e800868
#
_entry.id   f58f8b784292761054fdbfb37e800868
#
_cell.length_a   1.000
_cell.length_b   1.000
_cell.length_c   1.000
_cell.angle_alpha   90.00
_cell.angle_beta   90.00
_cell.angle_gamma   90.00
#
_symmetry.space_group_name_H-M   'P 1'
#
loop_
_entity.id
_entity.type
_entity.pdbx_description
1 polymer ?
#
loop_
_entity_poly.entity_id
_entity_poly.type
_entity_poly.pdbx_seq_one_letter_code
_entity_poly.pdbx_strand_id
1 'polypeptide(L)'
;MDKKVKAFFAAMGIATALLVPVSASADNSDSEVQVSIDITWDSLEFTYTDRQWDPETHSYKGGGWSDSGGNFTLTNTGNVGVMADFSYKQAEGMDEIKGYFSSSELIVPISESKNCKLSLSGKPTEHFESKTIGTVSVNVYPHGWANVNGTKYYFRLGYKETGWVKDEDTGDWYYFDKDGNMVKGWFKDGGEEWYYADEDGKLVRGWFNDGGDDWYYSDNDGKLHSDWVKVNDDWYY
;
A
#
# COMPACT_ATOMS: atom_id res chain seq x y z
N MET A 1 20.09 -38.93 -15.68
CA MET A 1 18.84 -39.11 -14.88
C MET A 1 18.59 -37.83 -14.18
N ASP A 2 17.64 -37.04 -14.70
CA ASP A 2 17.36 -35.70 -14.19
C ASP A 2 16.75 -35.79 -12.78
N LYS A 3 17.51 -35.37 -11.79
CA LYS A 3 17.00 -35.28 -10.42
C LYS A 3 16.13 -34.00 -10.31
N LYS A 4 14.84 -34.18 -10.36
CA LYS A 4 13.86 -33.10 -10.12
C LYS A 4 13.43 -33.14 -8.66
N VAL A 5 13.41 -31.98 -8.04
CA VAL A 5 12.89 -31.78 -6.68
C VAL A 5 11.60 -30.98 -6.80
N LYS A 6 10.50 -31.50 -6.27
CA LYS A 6 9.23 -30.77 -6.17
C LYS A 6 9.09 -30.18 -4.78
N ALA A 7 8.89 -28.90 -4.72
CA ALA A 7 8.67 -28.17 -3.49
C ALA A 7 7.21 -27.68 -3.41
N PHE A 8 6.62 -27.81 -2.24
CA PHE A 8 5.28 -27.32 -1.95
C PHE A 8 5.34 -26.31 -0.81
N PHE A 9 4.38 -25.40 -0.78
CA PHE A 9 4.12 -24.60 0.40
C PHE A 9 3.01 -25.26 1.21
N ALA A 10 3.22 -25.47 2.51
CA ALA A 10 2.12 -25.80 3.41
C ALA A 10 1.18 -24.60 3.45
N ALA A 11 -0.12 -24.90 3.43
CA ALA A 11 -1.24 -23.99 3.37
C ALA A 11 -0.91 -22.54 3.78
N MET A 12 -1.21 -21.60 2.90
CA MET A 12 -1.22 -20.19 3.24
C MET A 12 -1.88 -20.00 4.60
N GLY A 13 -1.13 -19.49 5.57
CA GLY A 13 -1.75 -18.86 6.72
C GLY A 13 -2.72 -17.83 6.15
N ILE A 14 -4.01 -18.01 6.41
CA ILE A 14 -5.08 -17.12 5.98
C ILE A 14 -4.59 -15.70 6.17
N ALA A 15 -4.76 -14.86 5.14
CA ALA A 15 -4.62 -13.43 5.28
C ALA A 15 -5.41 -13.01 6.53
N THR A 16 -4.71 -12.82 7.62
CA THR A 16 -5.29 -12.12 8.74
C THR A 16 -5.40 -10.69 8.26
N ALA A 17 -6.55 -10.37 7.63
CA ALA A 17 -7.00 -9.01 7.64
C ALA A 17 -7.00 -8.64 9.13
N LEU A 18 -5.98 -7.93 9.57
CA LEU A 18 -6.03 -7.28 10.85
C LEU A 18 -7.12 -6.22 10.67
N LEU A 19 -8.36 -6.62 10.97
CA LEU A 19 -9.44 -5.69 11.20
C LEU A 19 -8.99 -4.90 12.42
N VAL A 20 -8.22 -3.84 12.20
CA VAL A 20 -8.10 -2.80 13.19
C VAL A 20 -9.51 -2.23 13.26
N PRO A 21 -10.25 -2.46 14.35
CA PRO A 21 -11.52 -1.76 14.51
C PRO A 21 -11.15 -0.29 14.55
N VAL A 22 -11.38 0.41 13.46
CA VAL A 22 -11.40 1.85 13.47
C VAL A 22 -12.62 2.18 14.29
N SER A 23 -12.41 2.40 15.60
CA SER A 23 -13.43 2.90 16.49
C SER A 23 -13.84 4.28 16.00
N ALA A 24 -14.74 4.32 15.03
CA ALA A 24 -15.60 5.45 14.84
C ALA A 24 -16.53 5.43 16.05
N SER A 25 -16.46 6.49 16.85
CA SER A 25 -17.35 6.73 17.98
C SER A 25 -18.79 6.47 17.55
N ALA A 26 -19.48 5.60 18.31
CA ALA A 26 -20.80 5.10 17.98
C ALA A 26 -21.81 6.24 17.72
N ASP A 27 -22.45 6.24 16.56
CA ASP A 27 -23.92 6.16 16.48
C ASP A 27 -24.35 5.75 15.07
N ASN A 28 -25.07 4.63 15.01
CA ASN A 28 -25.95 4.12 13.94
C ASN A 28 -25.40 3.81 12.54
N SER A 29 -25.33 2.50 12.29
CA SER A 29 -25.67 1.77 11.04
C SER A 29 -25.07 2.24 9.71
N ASP A 30 -24.30 1.35 9.11
CA ASP A 30 -24.04 1.18 7.67
C ASP A 30 -22.86 1.89 7.00
N SER A 31 -21.87 2.41 7.71
CA SER A 31 -20.69 2.88 7.00
C SER A 31 -19.40 2.91 7.83
N GLU A 32 -18.94 1.73 8.14
CA GLU A 32 -17.58 1.56 8.66
C GLU A 32 -16.58 1.46 7.51
N VAL A 33 -15.31 1.79 7.79
CA VAL A 33 -14.22 1.46 6.87
C VAL A 33 -14.14 -0.05 6.74
N GLN A 34 -14.41 -0.54 5.53
CA GLN A 34 -14.41 -1.97 5.23
C GLN A 34 -13.17 -2.32 4.43
N VAL A 35 -12.24 -3.00 5.08
CA VAL A 35 -11.12 -3.67 4.42
C VAL A 35 -11.62 -5.01 3.91
N SER A 36 -11.71 -5.17 2.60
CA SER A 36 -12.08 -6.43 1.97
C SER A 36 -11.18 -6.68 0.76
N ILE A 37 -10.52 -7.81 0.75
CA ILE A 37 -9.60 -8.18 -0.32
C ILE A 37 -9.75 -9.65 -0.67
N ASP A 38 -9.93 -9.93 -1.94
CA ASP A 38 -9.87 -11.27 -2.47
C ASP A 38 -8.44 -11.57 -2.93
N ILE A 39 -7.86 -12.63 -2.38
CA ILE A 39 -6.52 -13.09 -2.76
C ILE A 39 -6.65 -14.43 -3.46
N THR A 40 -6.24 -14.45 -4.72
CA THR A 40 -6.13 -15.67 -5.51
C THR A 40 -4.69 -15.92 -5.90
N TRP A 41 -4.34 -17.17 -6.11
CA TRP A 41 -3.02 -17.56 -6.58
C TRP A 41 -3.13 -18.75 -7.54
N ASP A 42 -2.15 -18.89 -8.40
CA ASP A 42 -2.01 -20.05 -9.27
C ASP A 42 -1.38 -21.25 -8.50
N SER A 43 -0.38 -21.88 -9.03
CA SER A 43 0.33 -22.95 -8.33
C SER A 43 1.40 -22.39 -7.38
N LEU A 44 1.45 -22.91 -6.16
CA LEU A 44 2.59 -22.76 -5.24
C LEU A 44 3.50 -23.99 -5.26
N GLU A 45 3.53 -24.71 -6.37
CA GLU A 45 4.43 -25.82 -6.62
C GLU A 45 5.62 -25.35 -7.44
N PHE A 46 6.81 -25.56 -6.92
CA PHE A 46 8.05 -25.20 -7.59
C PHE A 46 8.89 -26.45 -7.81
N THR A 47 9.52 -26.54 -8.96
CA THR A 47 10.44 -27.63 -9.28
C THR A 47 11.86 -27.09 -9.36
N TYR A 48 12.77 -27.69 -8.62
CA TYR A 48 14.20 -27.43 -8.74
C TYR A 48 14.83 -28.45 -9.67
N THR A 49 15.69 -27.99 -10.59
CA THR A 49 16.51 -28.82 -11.46
C THR A 49 17.98 -28.51 -11.25
N ASP A 50 18.82 -29.52 -11.16
CA ASP A 50 20.28 -29.30 -11.10
C ASP A 50 20.80 -28.81 -12.46
N ARG A 51 21.88 -28.03 -12.40
CA ARG A 51 22.64 -27.67 -13.61
C ARG A 51 23.19 -28.91 -14.30
N GLN A 52 23.11 -28.94 -15.62
CA GLN A 52 23.63 -30.01 -16.44
C GLN A 52 24.91 -29.58 -17.12
N TRP A 53 25.90 -30.52 -17.15
CA TRP A 53 27.12 -30.30 -17.90
C TRP A 53 26.84 -30.42 -19.40
N ASP A 54 27.24 -29.40 -20.13
CA ASP A 54 27.19 -29.39 -21.59
C ASP A 54 28.62 -29.64 -22.15
N PRO A 55 28.86 -30.83 -22.77
CA PRO A 55 30.17 -31.14 -23.28
C PRO A 55 30.57 -30.34 -24.53
N GLU A 56 29.62 -29.76 -25.25
CA GLU A 56 29.91 -28.95 -26.44
C GLU A 56 30.45 -27.56 -26.07
N THR A 57 29.88 -26.94 -25.03
CA THR A 57 30.30 -25.62 -24.59
C THR A 57 31.22 -25.64 -23.38
N HIS A 58 31.58 -26.83 -22.87
CA HIS A 58 32.40 -27.03 -21.66
C HIS A 58 31.91 -26.18 -20.48
N SER A 59 30.57 -26.07 -20.28
CA SER A 59 29.95 -25.27 -19.24
C SER A 59 28.71 -25.93 -18.66
N TYR A 60 28.31 -25.52 -17.46
CA TYR A 60 27.06 -25.94 -16.87
C TYR A 60 25.92 -25.06 -17.36
N LYS A 61 24.86 -25.66 -17.89
CA LYS A 61 23.65 -25.01 -18.39
C LYS A 61 22.42 -25.37 -17.57
N GLY A 62 21.44 -24.47 -17.61
CA GLY A 62 20.16 -24.65 -16.92
C GLY A 62 20.28 -24.68 -15.39
N GLY A 63 19.36 -25.34 -14.75
CA GLY A 63 19.26 -25.46 -13.30
C GLY A 63 18.55 -24.31 -12.64
N GLY A 64 18.08 -24.52 -11.41
CA GLY A 64 17.34 -23.57 -10.62
C GLY A 64 15.88 -23.97 -10.43
N TRP A 65 15.14 -23.06 -9.82
CA TRP A 65 13.72 -23.22 -9.56
C TRP A 65 12.89 -22.91 -10.80
N SER A 66 11.77 -23.63 -10.96
CA SER A 66 10.81 -23.34 -12.04
C SER A 66 10.20 -21.96 -11.85
N ASP A 67 9.90 -21.29 -12.95
CA ASP A 67 9.25 -19.98 -12.98
C ASP A 67 7.74 -20.07 -13.29
N SER A 68 7.19 -21.29 -13.22
CA SER A 68 5.82 -21.62 -13.57
C SER A 68 4.91 -21.62 -12.35
N GLY A 69 4.65 -20.52 -11.72
CA GLY A 69 3.80 -20.46 -10.54
C GLY A 69 4.17 -19.31 -9.63
N GLY A 70 3.54 -19.27 -8.45
CA GLY A 70 3.80 -18.24 -7.46
C GLY A 70 3.17 -16.89 -7.79
N ASN A 71 2.22 -16.81 -8.72
CA ASN A 71 1.51 -15.58 -9.02
C ASN A 71 0.33 -15.41 -8.07
N PHE A 72 0.27 -14.25 -7.42
CA PHE A 72 -0.82 -13.82 -6.56
C PHE A 72 -1.54 -12.67 -7.26
N THR A 73 -2.87 -12.71 -7.21
CA THR A 73 -3.72 -11.59 -7.62
C THR A 73 -4.52 -11.15 -6.41
N LEU A 74 -4.42 -9.88 -6.08
CA LEU A 74 -5.15 -9.23 -5.01
C LEU A 74 -6.19 -8.31 -5.63
N THR A 75 -7.46 -8.48 -5.27
CA THR A 75 -8.57 -7.64 -5.74
C THR A 75 -9.20 -6.97 -4.53
N ASN A 76 -9.19 -5.65 -4.51
CA ASN A 76 -9.81 -4.87 -3.45
C ASN A 76 -11.32 -4.75 -3.70
N THR A 77 -12.10 -5.34 -2.82
CA THR A 77 -13.58 -5.32 -2.82
C THR A 77 -14.14 -4.47 -1.69
N GLY A 78 -13.28 -3.80 -0.92
CA GLY A 78 -13.63 -2.90 0.18
C GLY A 78 -13.91 -1.46 -0.28
N ASN A 79 -14.11 -0.58 0.70
CA ASN A 79 -14.36 0.86 0.50
C ASN A 79 -13.17 1.76 0.88
N VAL A 80 -12.00 1.18 1.10
CA VAL A 80 -10.73 1.86 1.35
C VAL A 80 -9.64 1.19 0.53
N GLY A 81 -8.65 1.95 0.06
CA GLY A 81 -7.44 1.39 -0.50
C GLY A 81 -6.73 0.50 0.51
N VAL A 82 -5.99 -0.48 0.06
CA VAL A 82 -5.25 -1.39 0.95
C VAL A 82 -3.79 -1.48 0.52
N MET A 83 -2.93 -1.70 1.50
CA MET A 83 -1.55 -2.12 1.31
C MET A 83 -1.42 -3.56 1.79
N ALA A 84 -0.80 -4.40 0.98
CA ALA A 84 -0.53 -5.79 1.29
C ALA A 84 0.98 -6.02 1.40
N ASP A 85 1.43 -6.56 2.54
CA ASP A 85 2.81 -6.97 2.78
C ASP A 85 2.95 -8.46 2.56
N PHE A 86 3.89 -8.85 1.70
CA PHE A 86 4.22 -10.24 1.46
C PHE A 86 5.49 -10.65 2.19
N SER A 87 5.45 -11.78 2.85
CA SER A 87 6.63 -12.36 3.48
C SER A 87 6.72 -13.86 3.23
N TYR A 88 7.96 -14.34 3.17
CA TYR A 88 8.29 -15.74 3.06
C TYR A 88 9.12 -16.17 4.28
N LYS A 89 8.70 -17.27 4.91
CA LYS A 89 9.45 -17.91 6.00
C LYS A 89 9.82 -19.33 5.60
N GLN A 90 11.11 -19.64 5.64
CA GLN A 90 11.62 -20.98 5.35
C GLN A 90 11.07 -22.01 6.34
N ALA A 91 10.86 -23.24 5.86
CA ALA A 91 10.65 -24.40 6.72
C ALA A 91 11.97 -24.80 7.39
N GLU A 92 11.88 -25.53 8.49
CA GLU A 92 13.05 -26.05 9.21
C GLU A 92 13.90 -26.94 8.27
N GLY A 93 15.22 -26.71 8.27
CA GLY A 93 16.16 -27.41 7.40
C GLY A 93 16.16 -26.96 5.95
N MET A 94 15.50 -25.83 5.62
CA MET A 94 15.47 -25.24 4.27
C MET A 94 16.17 -23.88 4.19
N ASP A 95 17.18 -23.64 5.04
CA ASP A 95 17.85 -22.35 5.23
C ASP A 95 18.48 -21.76 3.97
N GLU A 96 18.88 -22.63 3.03
CA GLU A 96 19.46 -22.24 1.74
C GLU A 96 18.41 -21.75 0.72
N ILE A 97 17.12 -22.03 0.96
CA ILE A 97 16.04 -21.67 0.04
C ILE A 97 15.44 -20.34 0.48
N LYS A 98 15.49 -19.35 -0.41
CA LYS A 98 14.95 -18.01 -0.16
C LYS A 98 13.84 -17.69 -1.14
N GLY A 99 12.76 -17.10 -0.63
CA GLY A 99 11.67 -16.58 -1.42
C GLY A 99 11.78 -15.06 -1.59
N TYR A 100 11.50 -14.58 -2.79
CA TYR A 100 11.49 -13.17 -3.15
C TYR A 100 10.18 -12.84 -3.85
N PHE A 101 9.57 -11.75 -3.44
CA PHE A 101 8.38 -11.21 -4.11
C PHE A 101 8.78 -10.15 -5.12
N SER A 102 8.05 -10.05 -6.24
CA SER A 102 8.23 -8.98 -7.22
C SER A 102 8.00 -7.59 -6.61
N SER A 103 7.17 -7.52 -5.56
CA SER A 103 7.03 -6.40 -4.65
C SER A 103 6.78 -6.95 -3.25
N SER A 104 7.50 -6.49 -2.24
CA SER A 104 7.24 -6.85 -0.84
C SER A 104 5.99 -6.13 -0.30
N GLU A 105 5.70 -4.96 -0.83
CA GLU A 105 4.54 -4.13 -0.52
C GLU A 105 3.76 -3.84 -1.80
N LEU A 106 2.44 -3.99 -1.75
CA LEU A 106 1.56 -3.82 -2.90
C LEU A 106 0.35 -2.97 -2.51
N ILE A 107 0.26 -1.76 -3.08
CA ILE A 107 -0.90 -0.90 -2.89
C ILE A 107 -1.98 -1.30 -3.90
N VAL A 108 -3.18 -1.60 -3.40
CA VAL A 108 -4.34 -1.99 -4.20
C VAL A 108 -5.47 -0.97 -3.95
N PRO A 109 -5.67 -0.02 -4.87
CA PRO A 109 -6.76 0.94 -4.78
C PRO A 109 -8.14 0.27 -4.76
N ILE A 110 -9.15 1.03 -4.38
CA ILE A 110 -10.55 0.56 -4.37
C ILE A 110 -10.96 0.07 -5.75
N SER A 111 -11.59 -1.10 -5.82
CA SER A 111 -12.08 -1.74 -7.05
C SER A 111 -11.00 -2.08 -8.08
N GLU A 112 -9.73 -2.09 -7.68
CA GLU A 112 -8.63 -2.52 -8.54
C GLU A 112 -8.08 -3.88 -8.14
N SER A 113 -7.33 -4.47 -9.10
CA SER A 113 -6.55 -5.69 -8.89
C SER A 113 -5.08 -5.43 -9.18
N LYS A 114 -4.22 -6.01 -8.37
CA LYS A 114 -2.75 -5.97 -8.55
C LYS A 114 -2.17 -7.38 -8.42
N ASN A 115 -1.04 -7.58 -9.08
CA ASN A 115 -0.36 -8.86 -9.09
C ASN A 115 0.98 -8.77 -8.37
N CYS A 116 1.33 -9.86 -7.68
CA CYS A 116 2.63 -10.08 -7.08
C CYS A 116 3.11 -11.48 -7.40
N LYS A 117 4.40 -11.65 -7.64
CA LYS A 117 5.00 -12.95 -7.97
C LYS A 117 6.03 -13.33 -6.94
N LEU A 118 5.92 -14.56 -6.42
CA LEU A 118 6.94 -15.23 -5.63
C LEU A 118 7.92 -15.96 -6.56
N SER A 119 9.19 -15.73 -6.35
CA SER A 119 10.29 -16.45 -6.98
C SER A 119 11.19 -17.07 -5.92
N LEU A 120 11.80 -18.20 -6.22
CA LEU A 120 12.70 -18.89 -5.31
C LEU A 120 14.16 -18.82 -5.78
N SER A 121 15.08 -18.81 -4.81
CA SER A 121 16.52 -18.97 -5.06
C SER A 121 17.14 -19.93 -4.05
N GLY A 122 18.43 -20.21 -4.24
CA GLY A 122 19.16 -21.18 -3.43
C GLY A 122 19.01 -22.60 -3.97
N LYS A 123 19.83 -23.50 -3.45
CA LYS A 123 19.88 -24.91 -3.85
C LYS A 123 19.44 -25.76 -2.66
N PRO A 124 18.51 -26.73 -2.86
CA PRO A 124 18.20 -27.71 -1.84
C PRO A 124 19.45 -28.51 -1.44
N THR A 125 19.69 -28.68 -0.16
CA THR A 125 20.82 -29.44 0.39
C THR A 125 20.63 -30.94 0.24
N GLU A 126 19.39 -31.39 0.18
CA GLU A 126 18.99 -32.77 0.02
C GLU A 126 18.06 -32.94 -1.19
N HIS A 127 18.06 -34.13 -1.72
CA HIS A 127 17.09 -34.52 -2.76
C HIS A 127 15.80 -34.98 -2.08
N PHE A 128 14.67 -34.45 -2.50
CA PHE A 128 13.33 -34.88 -2.08
C PHE A 128 12.38 -34.92 -3.28
N GLU A 129 11.45 -35.85 -3.29
CA GLU A 129 10.48 -35.98 -4.38
C GLU A 129 9.39 -34.87 -4.22
N SER A 130 9.02 -34.58 -2.97
CA SER A 130 8.02 -33.53 -2.63
C SER A 130 8.18 -33.12 -1.16
N LYS A 131 8.34 -31.85 -0.88
CA LYS A 131 8.51 -31.35 0.48
C LYS A 131 7.99 -29.91 0.60
N THR A 132 7.42 -29.59 1.75
CA THR A 132 7.13 -28.21 2.12
C THR A 132 8.43 -27.47 2.41
N ILE A 133 8.68 -26.36 1.73
CA ILE A 133 9.92 -25.57 1.84
C ILE A 133 9.75 -24.26 2.59
N GLY A 134 8.51 -23.84 2.86
CA GLY A 134 8.26 -22.60 3.58
C GLY A 134 6.78 -22.25 3.66
N THR A 135 6.53 -21.07 4.20
CA THR A 135 5.20 -20.46 4.33
C THR A 135 5.22 -19.07 3.75
N VAL A 136 4.21 -18.74 2.99
CA VAL A 136 3.93 -17.37 2.54
C VAL A 136 2.90 -16.76 3.48
N SER A 137 3.13 -15.52 3.90
CA SER A 137 2.17 -14.74 4.66
C SER A 137 1.88 -13.43 3.93
N VAL A 138 0.63 -13.01 3.97
CA VAL A 138 0.18 -11.73 3.42
C VAL A 138 -0.55 -10.99 4.54
N ASN A 139 -0.06 -9.81 4.92
CA ASN A 139 -0.74 -8.91 5.84
C ASN A 139 -1.37 -7.78 5.05
N VAL A 140 -2.58 -7.38 5.40
CA VAL A 140 -3.34 -6.35 4.69
C VAL A 140 -3.75 -5.25 5.65
N TYR A 141 -3.52 -3.99 5.24
CA TYR A 141 -3.79 -2.79 6.03
C TYR A 141 -4.58 -1.78 5.20
N PRO A 142 -5.51 -1.00 5.80
CA PRO A 142 -6.08 0.17 5.12
C PRO A 142 -4.97 1.14 4.73
N HIS A 143 -5.07 1.69 3.53
CA HIS A 143 -4.10 2.61 2.95
C HIS A 143 -4.76 3.56 1.96
N GLY A 144 -4.37 4.86 2.00
CA GLY A 144 -4.92 5.86 1.11
C GLY A 144 -6.29 6.37 1.54
N TRP A 145 -7.02 6.88 0.58
CA TRP A 145 -8.31 7.52 0.82
C TRP A 145 -9.43 6.54 1.16
N ALA A 146 -10.27 6.93 2.12
CA ALA A 146 -11.56 6.32 2.40
C ALA A 146 -12.64 7.39 2.47
N ASN A 147 -13.84 7.08 2.01
CA ASN A 147 -15.02 7.91 2.17
C ASN A 147 -16.08 7.13 2.93
N VAL A 148 -16.41 7.62 4.11
CA VAL A 148 -17.38 7.00 4.99
C VAL A 148 -18.44 8.04 5.32
N ASN A 149 -19.68 7.85 4.87
CA ASN A 149 -20.80 8.80 5.09
C ASN A 149 -20.52 10.24 4.64
N GLY A 150 -19.77 10.41 3.55
CA GLY A 150 -19.39 11.71 3.02
C GLY A 150 -18.20 12.36 3.75
N THR A 151 -17.69 11.75 4.82
CA THR A 151 -16.46 12.18 5.49
C THR A 151 -15.28 11.44 4.86
N LYS A 152 -14.29 12.20 4.41
CA LYS A 152 -13.05 11.65 3.86
C LYS A 152 -12.01 11.47 4.95
N TYR A 153 -11.33 10.34 4.92
CA TYR A 153 -10.21 9.96 5.77
C TYR A 153 -9.02 9.56 4.91
N TYR A 154 -7.83 9.66 5.48
CA TYR A 154 -6.63 9.12 4.85
C TYR A 154 -5.96 8.12 5.79
N PHE A 155 -5.56 6.96 5.26
CA PHE A 155 -4.94 5.89 6.03
C PHE A 155 -3.51 5.65 5.56
N ARG A 156 -2.61 5.41 6.52
CA ARG A 156 -1.25 4.95 6.25
C ARG A 156 -0.91 3.82 7.21
N LEU A 157 -0.49 2.68 6.64
CA LEU A 157 -0.14 1.48 7.42
C LEU A 157 -1.21 1.06 8.44
N GLY A 158 -2.48 1.20 8.09
CA GLY A 158 -3.59 0.82 8.95
C GLY A 158 -4.08 1.90 9.91
N TYR A 159 -3.38 3.02 10.02
CA TYR A 159 -3.73 4.10 10.92
C TYR A 159 -4.37 5.27 10.17
N LYS A 160 -5.38 5.87 10.80
CA LYS A 160 -6.00 7.10 10.32
C LYS A 160 -5.00 8.24 10.53
N GLU A 161 -4.68 8.97 9.47
CA GLU A 161 -3.80 10.13 9.53
C GLU A 161 -4.49 11.33 10.18
N THR A 162 -3.70 12.15 10.85
CA THR A 162 -4.09 13.42 11.46
C THR A 162 -3.06 14.48 11.14
N GLY A 163 -3.44 15.76 11.18
CA GLY A 163 -2.54 16.84 10.81
C GLY A 163 -2.35 16.94 9.29
N TRP A 164 -1.19 17.38 8.87
CA TRP A 164 -0.87 17.60 7.47
C TRP A 164 -0.55 16.30 6.72
N VAL A 165 -1.24 16.10 5.61
CA VAL A 165 -1.05 14.95 4.71
C VAL A 165 -0.85 15.46 3.29
N LYS A 166 0.21 14.98 2.66
CA LYS A 166 0.41 15.14 1.22
C LYS A 166 -0.08 13.90 0.51
N ASP A 167 -0.95 14.08 -0.46
CA ASP A 167 -1.33 13.04 -1.39
C ASP A 167 -0.17 12.82 -2.38
N GLU A 168 0.35 11.59 -2.43
CA GLU A 168 1.53 11.27 -3.23
C GLU A 168 1.22 11.18 -4.73
N ASP A 169 -0.03 10.89 -5.08
CA ASP A 169 -0.46 10.76 -6.49
C ASP A 169 -0.70 12.14 -7.12
N THR A 170 -1.34 13.06 -6.38
CA THR A 170 -1.68 14.40 -6.90
C THR A 170 -0.69 15.47 -6.50
N GLY A 171 0.03 15.28 -5.39
CA GLY A 171 0.91 16.28 -4.78
C GLY A 171 0.17 17.33 -3.97
N ASP A 172 -1.16 17.24 -3.86
CA ASP A 172 -1.99 18.14 -3.09
C ASP A 172 -1.82 17.92 -1.58
N TRP A 173 -2.01 18.98 -0.81
CA TRP A 173 -1.97 18.94 0.64
C TRP A 173 -3.36 19.02 1.24
N TYR A 174 -3.56 18.26 2.32
CA TYR A 174 -4.79 18.18 3.10
C TYR A 174 -4.47 18.31 4.58
N TYR A 175 -5.44 18.72 5.36
CA TYR A 175 -5.32 18.74 6.80
C TYR A 175 -6.45 17.93 7.44
N PHE A 176 -6.10 17.09 8.41
CA PHE A 176 -7.02 16.27 9.17
C PHE A 176 -7.01 16.68 10.63
N ASP A 177 -8.19 16.76 11.23
CA ASP A 177 -8.34 17.09 12.64
C ASP A 177 -7.80 15.96 13.55
N LYS A 178 -7.87 16.16 14.86
CA LYS A 178 -7.42 15.16 15.86
C LYS A 178 -8.17 13.83 15.80
N ASP A 179 -9.34 13.80 15.20
CA ASP A 179 -10.19 12.63 15.03
C ASP A 179 -10.02 12.02 13.62
N GLY A 180 -9.09 12.59 12.81
CA GLY A 180 -8.78 12.18 11.45
C GLY A 180 -9.82 12.58 10.41
N ASN A 181 -10.71 13.52 10.69
CA ASN A 181 -11.65 14.04 9.71
C ASN A 181 -10.96 15.08 8.84
N MET A 182 -11.17 15.01 7.53
CA MET A 182 -10.64 15.99 6.59
C MET A 182 -11.26 17.37 6.84
N VAL A 183 -10.42 18.38 7.04
CA VAL A 183 -10.85 19.75 7.27
C VAL A 183 -11.13 20.47 5.95
N LYS A 184 -12.15 21.32 5.94
CA LYS A 184 -12.56 22.19 4.84
C LYS A 184 -12.78 23.60 5.33
N GLY A 185 -12.63 24.59 4.45
CA GLY A 185 -12.77 25.99 4.82
C GLY A 185 -11.59 26.49 5.63
N TRP A 186 -11.85 27.47 6.50
CA TRP A 186 -10.85 28.12 7.33
C TRP A 186 -10.42 27.27 8.53
N PHE A 187 -9.11 27.15 8.77
CA PHE A 187 -8.58 26.41 9.92
C PHE A 187 -7.20 26.91 10.37
N LYS A 188 -6.81 26.49 11.57
CA LYS A 188 -5.45 26.58 12.10
C LYS A 188 -4.94 25.19 12.43
N ASP A 189 -3.67 24.95 12.21
CA ASP A 189 -3.02 23.64 12.44
C ASP A 189 -2.50 23.44 13.88
N GLY A 190 -2.92 24.30 14.79
CA GLY A 190 -2.41 24.38 16.17
C GLY A 190 -1.42 25.52 16.38
N GLY A 191 -0.97 26.18 15.30
CA GLY A 191 -0.21 27.42 15.31
C GLY A 191 -1.11 28.68 15.33
N GLU A 192 -0.50 29.83 15.05
CA GLU A 192 -1.20 31.10 14.95
C GLU A 192 -1.70 31.39 13.52
N GLU A 193 -1.12 30.77 12.54
CA GLU A 193 -1.37 30.99 11.13
C GLU A 193 -2.72 30.42 10.68
N TRP A 194 -3.38 31.13 9.76
CA TRP A 194 -4.59 30.70 9.12
C TRP A 194 -4.29 30.02 7.79
N TYR A 195 -5.08 29.00 7.49
CA TYR A 195 -5.10 28.26 6.24
C TYR A 195 -6.51 28.15 5.70
N TYR A 196 -6.63 27.91 4.41
CA TYR A 196 -7.91 27.63 3.78
C TYR A 196 -7.84 26.38 2.93
N ALA A 197 -8.78 25.47 3.14
CA ALA A 197 -8.98 24.29 2.31
C ALA A 197 -10.27 24.45 1.50
N ASP A 198 -10.24 24.08 0.23
CA ASP A 198 -11.40 24.17 -0.64
C ASP A 198 -12.49 23.13 -0.28
N GLU A 199 -13.55 23.06 -1.10
CA GLU A 199 -14.66 22.12 -0.90
C GLU A 199 -14.24 20.64 -1.00
N ASP A 200 -13.12 20.36 -1.69
CA ASP A 200 -12.50 19.04 -1.78
C ASP A 200 -11.52 18.76 -0.64
N GLY A 201 -11.25 19.76 0.22
CA GLY A 201 -10.32 19.71 1.34
C GLY A 201 -8.87 20.00 0.95
N LYS A 202 -8.61 20.43 -0.30
CA LYS A 202 -7.27 20.78 -0.76
C LYS A 202 -6.82 22.11 -0.20
N LEU A 203 -5.59 22.17 0.28
CA LEU A 203 -4.96 23.41 0.69
C LEU A 203 -4.85 24.39 -0.49
N VAL A 204 -5.46 25.56 -0.32
CA VAL A 204 -5.43 26.62 -1.33
C VAL A 204 -4.18 27.47 -1.20
N ARG A 205 -3.60 27.83 -2.35
CA ARG A 205 -2.43 28.70 -2.48
C ARG A 205 -2.67 29.76 -3.52
N GLY A 206 -2.03 30.92 -3.33
CA GLY A 206 -2.24 32.08 -4.18
C GLY A 206 -3.55 32.79 -3.87
N TRP A 207 -4.14 33.44 -4.88
CA TRP A 207 -5.40 34.18 -4.74
C TRP A 207 -6.61 33.25 -4.70
N PHE A 208 -7.51 33.50 -3.75
CA PHE A 208 -8.78 32.78 -3.66
C PHE A 208 -9.88 33.65 -3.06
N ASN A 209 -11.12 33.20 -3.25
CA ASN A 209 -12.31 33.75 -2.63
C ASN A 209 -13.04 32.59 -1.92
N ASP A 210 -13.51 32.79 -0.72
CA ASP A 210 -14.18 31.77 0.10
C ASP A 210 -15.70 31.70 -0.12
N GLY A 211 -16.18 32.37 -1.17
CA GLY A 211 -17.60 32.48 -1.50
C GLY A 211 -18.22 33.79 -1.01
N GLY A 212 -17.46 34.67 -0.32
CA GLY A 212 -17.83 36.02 0.06
C GLY A 212 -17.43 37.06 -0.99
N ASP A 213 -17.44 38.34 -0.58
CA ASP A 213 -17.03 39.46 -1.43
C ASP A 213 -15.53 39.74 -1.39
N ASP A 214 -14.82 39.18 -0.40
CA ASP A 214 -13.42 39.45 -0.16
C ASP A 214 -12.51 38.48 -0.88
N TRP A 215 -11.32 38.95 -1.29
CA TRP A 215 -10.25 38.16 -1.85
C TRP A 215 -9.13 38.01 -0.84
N TYR A 216 -8.58 36.80 -0.79
CA TYR A 216 -7.51 36.43 0.12
C TYR A 216 -6.29 35.94 -0.66
N TYR A 217 -5.11 36.03 -0.06
CA TYR A 217 -3.89 35.50 -0.62
C TYR A 217 -3.16 34.60 0.38
N SER A 218 -2.84 33.38 -0.06
CA SER A 218 -1.98 32.46 0.69
C SER A 218 -0.63 32.28 -0.04
N ASP A 219 0.42 32.13 0.73
CA ASP A 219 1.75 31.87 0.20
C ASP A 219 1.90 30.45 -0.37
N ASN A 220 3.13 30.09 -0.76
CA ASN A 220 3.45 28.75 -1.29
C ASN A 220 3.30 27.64 -0.25
N ASP A 221 3.33 27.97 1.04
CA ASP A 221 3.08 27.04 2.14
C ASP A 221 1.60 26.98 2.52
N GLY A 222 0.76 27.80 1.88
CA GLY A 222 -0.69 27.90 2.12
C GLY A 222 -1.06 28.82 3.29
N LYS A 223 -0.10 29.55 3.87
CA LYS A 223 -0.36 30.48 4.97
C LYS A 223 -1.01 31.76 4.46
N LEU A 224 -2.08 32.15 5.13
CA LEU A 224 -2.76 33.40 4.81
C LEU A 224 -1.87 34.62 5.12
N HIS A 225 -1.80 35.55 4.17
CA HIS A 225 -1.23 36.85 4.42
C HIS A 225 -2.29 37.78 5.03
N SER A 226 -1.91 38.39 6.15
CA SER A 226 -2.74 39.42 6.85
C SER A 226 -2.22 40.85 6.69
N ASP A 227 -1.10 41.01 5.99
CA ASP A 227 -0.40 42.26 5.74
C ASP A 227 -0.18 42.48 4.24
N TRP A 228 0.48 43.57 3.88
CA TRP A 228 0.84 43.87 2.51
C TRP A 228 1.65 42.75 1.87
N VAL A 229 1.19 42.24 0.74
CA VAL A 229 1.90 41.22 -0.06
C VAL A 229 2.22 41.78 -1.44
N LYS A 230 3.43 41.48 -1.93
CA LYS A 230 3.86 41.83 -3.28
C LYS A 230 3.72 40.61 -4.19
N VAL A 231 2.83 40.70 -5.18
CA VAL A 231 2.60 39.64 -6.17
C VAL A 231 2.81 40.22 -7.57
N ASN A 232 3.74 39.66 -8.36
CA ASN A 232 4.06 40.13 -9.72
C ASN A 232 4.35 41.65 -9.81
N ASP A 233 5.12 42.18 -8.86
CA ASP A 233 5.49 43.59 -8.72
C ASP A 233 4.39 44.56 -8.21
N ASP A 234 3.15 44.12 -8.06
CA ASP A 234 2.05 44.88 -7.44
C ASP A 234 1.92 44.57 -5.96
N TRP A 235 1.49 45.58 -5.18
CA TRP A 235 1.23 45.47 -3.76
C TRP A 235 -0.27 45.36 -3.47
N TYR A 236 -0.61 44.41 -2.60
CA TYR A 236 -1.99 44.12 -2.15
C TYR A 236 -2.03 44.11 -0.62
N TYR A 237 -3.20 44.44 -0.06
CA TYR A 237 -3.43 44.42 1.38
C TYR A 237 -4.71 43.64 1.71
#